data_6cb677112d420e6b106f0a89203c6893
#
_entry.id   6cb677112d420e6b106f0a89203c6893
#
_cell.length_a   1.000
_cell.length_b   1.000
_cell.length_c   1.000
_cell.angle_alpha   90.00
_cell.angle_beta   90.00
_cell.angle_gamma   90.00
#
_symmetry.space_group_name_H-M   'P 1'
#
loop_
_entity.id
_entity.type
_entity.pdbx_description
1 polymer ?
#
loop_
_entity_poly.entity_id
_entity_poly.type
_entity_poly.pdbx_seq_one_letter_code
_entity_poly.pdbx_strand_id
1 'polypeptide(L)'
;MLPQWVDGATHAFVERYFAHASAASGAALNFEIRGALKMALARASVEYAEVPSGKWKKAVAKKGDATKAAARAAVEALLSISLPPSITMDTSDALCIGVCGLMGRGVSLGSAVA
;
A
#
# COMPACT_ATOMS: atom_id res chain seq x y z
N MET A 1 -7.66 -15.99 -12.92
CA MET A 1 -7.90 -16.35 -11.51
C MET A 1 -7.03 -15.48 -10.60
N LEU A 2 -7.60 -14.93 -9.54
CA LEU A 2 -6.81 -14.17 -8.57
C LEU A 2 -6.08 -15.11 -7.62
N PRO A 3 -4.91 -14.70 -7.13
CA PRO A 3 -4.19 -15.48 -6.12
C PRO A 3 -5.02 -15.67 -4.85
N GLN A 4 -4.73 -16.75 -4.13
CA GLN A 4 -5.45 -17.08 -2.90
C GLN A 4 -5.40 -15.98 -1.83
N TRP A 5 -4.34 -15.16 -1.83
CA TRP A 5 -4.19 -14.10 -0.84
C TRP A 5 -5.23 -12.98 -0.96
N VAL A 6 -5.97 -12.93 -2.09
CA VAL A 6 -7.10 -11.99 -2.21
C VAL A 6 -8.44 -12.60 -1.81
N ASP A 7 -8.48 -13.92 -1.56
CA ASP A 7 -9.71 -14.58 -1.13
C ASP A 7 -10.15 -14.02 0.22
N GLY A 8 -11.42 -13.63 0.31
CA GLY A 8 -11.96 -13.02 1.53
C GLY A 8 -11.68 -11.54 1.68
N ALA A 9 -10.83 -10.96 0.83
CA ALA A 9 -10.58 -9.52 0.85
C ALA A 9 -11.80 -8.77 0.35
N THR A 10 -12.16 -7.68 1.03
CA THR A 10 -13.25 -6.80 0.63
C THR A 10 -12.75 -5.48 0.09
N HIS A 11 -11.57 -5.07 0.47
CA HIS A 11 -10.97 -3.80 0.10
C HIS A 11 -9.51 -3.97 -0.25
N ALA A 12 -9.02 -3.18 -1.21
CA ALA A 12 -7.62 -3.10 -1.58
C ALA A 12 -7.18 -1.65 -1.63
N PHE A 13 -5.95 -1.39 -1.23
CA PHE A 13 -5.35 -0.06 -1.30
C PHE A 13 -4.14 -0.14 -2.20
N VAL A 14 -4.10 0.70 -3.22
CA VAL A 14 -3.09 0.65 -4.28
C VAL A 14 -2.38 2.00 -4.32
N GLU A 15 -1.06 2.00 -4.32
CA GLU A 15 -0.31 3.24 -4.43
C GLU A 15 -0.60 3.91 -5.77
N ARG A 16 -0.89 5.21 -5.73
CA ARG A 16 -1.07 5.99 -6.96
C ARG A 16 0.29 6.19 -7.64
N TYR A 17 0.33 5.87 -8.91
CA TYR A 17 1.53 6.02 -9.71
C TYR A 17 1.47 7.31 -10.51
N PHE A 18 2.61 8.02 -10.53
CA PHE A 18 2.79 9.20 -11.38
C PHE A 18 3.93 8.92 -12.35
N ALA A 19 3.65 9.08 -13.66
CA ALA A 19 4.68 8.93 -14.67
C ALA A 19 5.60 10.16 -14.65
N HIS A 20 6.90 9.92 -14.71
CA HIS A 20 7.91 10.95 -14.91
C HIS A 20 8.40 10.89 -16.35
N ALA A 21 8.73 12.04 -16.95
CA ALA A 21 9.21 12.09 -18.33
C ALA A 21 10.42 11.18 -18.56
N SER A 22 11.31 11.09 -17.59
CA SER A 22 12.52 10.24 -17.67
C SER A 22 12.21 8.74 -17.59
N ALA A 23 11.00 8.35 -17.23
CA ALA A 23 10.60 6.96 -17.08
C ALA A 23 9.49 6.57 -18.05
N ALA A 24 9.38 7.26 -19.19
CA ALA A 24 8.26 7.11 -20.12
C ALA A 24 8.01 5.66 -20.56
N SER A 25 9.07 4.90 -20.89
CA SER A 25 8.92 3.51 -21.32
C SER A 25 8.46 2.58 -20.19
N GLY A 26 8.97 2.79 -18.99
CA GLY A 26 8.51 2.04 -17.82
C GLY A 26 7.11 2.45 -17.39
N ALA A 27 6.73 3.70 -17.62
CA ALA A 27 5.41 4.22 -17.30
C ALA A 27 4.30 3.49 -18.08
N ALA A 28 4.50 3.26 -19.38
CA ALA A 28 3.50 2.57 -20.19
C ALA A 28 3.19 1.17 -19.64
N LEU A 29 4.23 0.38 -19.36
CA LEU A 29 4.07 -0.95 -18.80
C LEU A 29 3.42 -0.89 -17.41
N ASN A 30 3.81 0.06 -16.59
CA ASN A 30 3.25 0.24 -15.26
C ASN A 30 1.74 0.51 -15.32
N PHE A 31 1.30 1.40 -16.21
CA PHE A 31 -0.13 1.68 -16.39
C PHE A 31 -0.90 0.47 -16.88
N GLU A 32 -0.33 -0.34 -17.75
CA GLU A 32 -0.95 -1.58 -18.22
C GLU A 32 -1.14 -2.57 -17.08
N ILE A 33 -0.12 -2.79 -16.26
CA ILE A 33 -0.17 -3.68 -15.10
C ILE A 33 -1.21 -3.19 -14.10
N ARG A 34 -1.25 -1.90 -13.83
CA ARG A 34 -2.23 -1.33 -12.89
C ARG A 34 -3.65 -1.46 -13.43
N GLY A 35 -3.85 -1.27 -14.71
CA GLY A 35 -5.16 -1.49 -15.35
C GLY A 35 -5.62 -2.92 -15.21
N ALA A 36 -4.73 -3.89 -15.43
CA ALA A 36 -5.02 -5.30 -15.26
C ALA A 36 -5.38 -5.64 -13.81
N LEU A 37 -4.64 -5.07 -12.85
CA LEU A 37 -4.91 -5.26 -11.42
C LEU A 37 -6.29 -4.73 -11.05
N LYS A 38 -6.62 -3.50 -11.48
CA LYS A 38 -7.92 -2.89 -11.21
C LYS A 38 -9.07 -3.72 -11.78
N MET A 39 -8.90 -4.22 -12.99
CA MET A 39 -9.90 -5.09 -13.63
C MET A 39 -10.08 -6.39 -12.83
N ALA A 40 -8.98 -7.00 -12.40
CA ALA A 40 -9.03 -8.22 -11.61
C ALA A 40 -9.75 -8.01 -10.27
N LEU A 41 -9.46 -6.89 -9.59
CA LEU A 41 -10.13 -6.54 -8.34
C LEU A 41 -11.64 -6.31 -8.56
N ALA A 42 -12.00 -5.60 -9.62
CA ALA A 42 -13.40 -5.36 -9.95
C ALA A 42 -14.14 -6.68 -10.20
N ARG A 43 -13.53 -7.61 -10.93
CA ARG A 43 -14.13 -8.91 -11.21
C ARG A 43 -14.27 -9.78 -9.96
N ALA A 44 -13.41 -9.57 -8.97
CA ALA A 44 -13.50 -10.27 -7.70
C ALA A 44 -14.42 -9.56 -6.69
N SER A 45 -15.05 -8.47 -7.09
CA SER A 45 -15.89 -7.63 -6.21
C SER A 45 -15.13 -7.06 -5.03
N VAL A 46 -13.85 -6.73 -5.23
CA VAL A 46 -13.01 -6.08 -4.24
C VAL A 46 -13.00 -4.58 -4.52
N GLU A 47 -13.49 -3.78 -3.58
CA GLU A 47 -13.37 -2.32 -3.66
C GLU A 47 -11.90 -1.93 -3.57
N TYR A 48 -11.48 -0.93 -4.35
CA TYR A 48 -10.13 -0.41 -4.21
C TYR A 48 -10.11 1.11 -4.14
N ALA A 49 -9.07 1.63 -3.50
CA ALA A 49 -8.79 3.05 -3.45
C ALA A 49 -7.31 3.26 -3.76
N GLU A 50 -7.00 4.36 -4.43
CA GLU A 50 -5.62 4.74 -4.70
C GLU A 50 -5.10 5.64 -3.59
N VAL A 51 -3.85 5.41 -3.16
CA VAL A 51 -3.20 6.17 -2.10
C VAL A 51 -1.93 6.80 -2.65
N PRO A 52 -1.83 8.12 -2.71
CA PRO A 52 -0.59 8.80 -3.14
C PRO A 52 0.55 8.52 -2.17
N SER A 53 1.79 8.45 -2.66
CA SER A 53 2.95 8.12 -1.83
C SER A 53 3.18 9.13 -0.72
N GLY A 54 3.06 10.41 -0.99
CA GLY A 54 3.20 11.44 0.04
C GLY A 54 2.16 11.31 1.14
N LYS A 55 0.96 10.86 0.80
CA LYS A 55 -0.13 10.71 1.76
C LYS A 55 0.15 9.59 2.75
N TRP A 56 0.57 8.41 2.29
CA TRP A 56 0.82 7.30 3.21
C TRP A 56 2.09 7.54 4.04
N LYS A 57 3.12 8.16 3.45
CA LYS A 57 4.32 8.51 4.20
C LYS A 57 4.01 9.47 5.33
N LYS A 58 3.20 10.48 5.05
CA LYS A 58 2.79 11.46 6.08
C LYS A 58 1.93 10.83 7.15
N ALA A 59 0.99 9.98 6.77
CA ALA A 59 0.07 9.35 7.72
C ALA A 59 0.81 8.37 8.65
N VAL A 60 1.71 7.56 8.12
CA VAL A 60 2.40 6.49 8.86
C VAL A 60 3.66 7.01 9.53
N ALA A 61 4.53 7.71 8.79
CA ALA A 61 5.84 8.15 9.28
C ALA A 61 5.89 9.62 9.69
N LYS A 62 4.77 10.33 9.58
CA LYS A 62 4.61 11.75 9.95
C LYS A 62 5.38 12.71 9.04
N LYS A 63 6.00 12.23 7.97
CA LYS A 63 6.75 13.04 7.01
C LYS A 63 6.46 12.56 5.60
N GLY A 64 6.06 13.47 4.72
CA GLY A 64 5.76 13.15 3.31
C GLY A 64 6.99 12.70 2.51
N ASP A 65 8.18 13.02 2.97
CA ASP A 65 9.46 12.63 2.37
C ASP A 65 10.23 11.59 3.19
N ALA A 66 9.52 10.84 4.05
CA ALA A 66 10.15 9.83 4.90
C ALA A 66 10.93 8.81 4.08
N THR A 67 12.10 8.41 4.60
CA THR A 67 12.88 7.32 3.99
C THR A 67 12.16 5.99 4.14
N LYS A 68 12.52 5.01 3.32
CA LYS A 68 11.95 3.65 3.43
C LYS A 68 12.22 3.04 4.81
N ALA A 69 13.40 3.27 5.37
CA ALA A 69 13.73 2.78 6.69
C ALA A 69 12.87 3.42 7.78
N ALA A 70 12.63 4.73 7.69
CA ALA A 70 11.77 5.45 8.64
C ALA A 70 10.32 4.97 8.54
N ALA A 71 9.82 4.75 7.32
CA ALA A 71 8.47 4.24 7.11
C ALA A 71 8.32 2.82 7.68
N ARG A 72 9.32 1.96 7.47
CA ARG A 72 9.32 0.61 8.04
C ARG A 72 9.27 0.64 9.57
N ALA A 73 10.11 1.44 10.19
CA ALA A 73 10.12 1.57 11.66
C ALA A 73 8.78 2.09 12.17
N ALA A 74 8.19 3.05 11.47
CA ALA A 74 6.91 3.64 11.86
C ALA A 74 5.77 2.63 11.77
N VAL A 75 5.69 1.82 10.72
CA VAL A 75 4.63 0.83 10.60
C VAL A 75 4.80 -0.30 11.61
N GLU A 76 6.04 -0.68 11.92
CA GLU A 76 6.30 -1.64 12.99
C GLU A 76 5.77 -1.14 14.35
N ALA A 77 6.01 0.14 14.63
CA ALA A 77 5.53 0.75 15.87
C ALA A 77 3.99 0.82 15.91
N LEU A 78 3.36 1.23 14.80
CA LEU A 78 1.91 1.35 14.73
C LEU A 78 1.20 0.02 14.91
N LEU A 79 1.75 -1.05 14.35
CA LEU A 79 1.15 -2.38 14.41
C LEU A 79 1.66 -3.21 15.60
N SER A 80 2.60 -2.67 16.37
CA SER A 80 3.23 -3.39 17.49
C SER A 80 3.83 -4.72 17.05
N ILE A 81 4.49 -4.72 15.90
CA ILE A 81 5.14 -5.91 15.33
C ILE A 81 6.61 -5.62 15.03
N SER A 82 7.36 -6.68 14.79
CA SER A 82 8.72 -6.61 14.31
C SER A 82 8.80 -7.36 13.00
N LEU A 83 9.09 -6.64 11.91
CA LEU A 83 9.18 -7.26 10.59
C LEU A 83 10.49 -8.03 10.46
N PRO A 84 10.44 -9.28 9.96
CA PRO A 84 11.67 -10.05 9.73
C PRO A 84 12.62 -9.32 8.77
N PRO A 85 13.95 -9.47 8.95
CA PRO A 85 14.92 -8.86 8.03
C PRO A 85 14.74 -9.30 6.57
N SER A 86 14.11 -10.46 6.34
CA SER A 86 13.82 -10.99 5.01
C SER A 86 12.74 -10.21 4.26
N ILE A 87 11.92 -9.42 4.97
CA ILE A 87 10.88 -8.60 4.33
C ILE A 87 11.54 -7.45 3.57
N THR A 88 11.20 -7.34 2.29
CA THR A 88 11.75 -6.27 1.44
C THR A 88 11.14 -4.90 1.80
N MET A 89 11.83 -3.83 1.40
CA MET A 89 11.31 -2.48 1.59
C MET A 89 10.01 -2.25 0.82
N ASP A 90 9.85 -2.90 -0.34
CA ASP A 90 8.62 -2.78 -1.12
C ASP A 90 7.43 -3.44 -0.40
N THR A 91 7.65 -4.56 0.26
CA THR A 91 6.62 -5.20 1.09
C THR A 91 6.28 -4.32 2.29
N SER A 92 7.28 -3.71 2.91
CA SER A 92 7.08 -2.75 4.00
C SER A 92 6.24 -1.55 3.54
N ASP A 93 6.52 -1.01 2.35
CA ASP A 93 5.73 0.08 1.77
C ASP A 93 4.27 -0.35 1.54
N ALA A 94 4.05 -1.57 1.09
CA ALA A 94 2.70 -2.10 0.90
C ALA A 94 1.92 -2.15 2.22
N LEU A 95 2.57 -2.51 3.32
CA LEU A 95 1.96 -2.46 4.65
C LEU A 95 1.59 -1.03 5.03
N CYS A 96 2.47 -0.07 4.75
CA CYS A 96 2.21 1.34 5.04
C CYS A 96 1.00 1.86 4.24
N ILE A 97 0.88 1.47 2.98
CA ILE A 97 -0.24 1.84 2.12
C ILE A 97 -1.54 1.28 2.69
N GLY A 98 -1.54 0.01 3.08
CA GLY A 98 -2.71 -0.62 3.70
C GLY A 98 -3.11 0.04 5.00
N VAL A 99 -2.15 0.34 5.87
CA VAL A 99 -2.39 1.04 7.14
C VAL A 99 -2.99 2.42 6.88
N CYS A 100 -2.43 3.19 5.96
CA CYS A 100 -2.96 4.51 5.60
C CYS A 100 -4.40 4.41 5.10
N GLY A 101 -4.67 3.43 4.24
CA GLY A 101 -6.02 3.20 3.72
C GLY A 101 -7.02 2.88 4.82
N LEU A 102 -6.67 2.01 5.76
CA LEU A 102 -7.52 1.66 6.88
C LEU A 102 -7.77 2.85 7.80
N MET A 103 -6.74 3.65 8.10
CA MET A 103 -6.89 4.86 8.90
C MET A 103 -7.85 5.85 8.24
N GLY A 104 -7.77 5.98 6.91
CA GLY A 104 -8.68 6.83 6.14
C GLY A 104 -10.13 6.36 6.19
N ARG A 105 -10.36 5.10 6.48
CA ARG A 105 -11.70 4.52 6.66
C ARG A 105 -12.16 4.53 8.11
N GLY A 106 -11.39 5.13 9.00
CA GLY A 106 -11.75 5.24 10.40
C GLY A 106 -11.45 4.00 11.24
N VAL A 107 -10.68 3.06 10.72
CA VAL A 107 -10.30 1.86 11.47
C VAL A 107 -9.25 2.22 12.52
N SER A 108 -9.49 1.80 13.76
CA SER A 108 -8.53 1.97 14.85
C SER A 108 -7.54 0.81 14.86
N LEU A 109 -6.27 1.10 14.59
CA LEU A 109 -5.23 0.08 14.54
C LEU A 109 -4.91 -0.50 15.92
N GLY A 110 -5.03 0.31 16.95
CA GLY A 110 -4.84 -0.18 18.32
C GLY A 110 -5.82 -1.29 18.69
N SER A 111 -7.08 -1.16 18.29
CA SER A 111 -8.10 -2.19 18.48
C SER A 111 -7.84 -3.42 17.62
N ALA A 112 -7.31 -3.23 16.41
CA ALA A 112 -7.06 -4.33 15.49
C ALA A 112 -5.90 -5.22 15.93
N VAL A 113 -4.95 -4.68 16.70
CA VAL A 113 -3.73 -5.39 17.13
C VAL A 113 -3.80 -5.85 18.57
N ALA A 114 -4.75 -5.32 19.32
CA ALA A 114 -4.98 -5.75 20.68
C ALA A 114 -5.65 -7.12 20.71
#